data_676ebf339913b4ef23a6a2292030cc9f
#
_entry.id   676ebf339913b4ef23a6a2292030cc9f
#
_cell.length_a   1.000
_cell.length_b   1.000
_cell.length_c   1.000
_cell.angle_alpha   90.00
_cell.angle_beta   90.00
_cell.angle_gamma   90.00
#
_symmetry.space_group_name_H-M   'P 1'
#
loop_
_entity.id
_entity.type
_entity.pdbx_description
1 polymer ?
#
loop_
_entity_poly.entity_id
_entity_poly.type
_entity_poly.pdbx_seq_one_letter_code
_entity_poly.pdbx_strand_id
1 'polypeptide(L)'
;MTLFKQFFGLALFVLVLNYFYPAQKKPDLVRERMIYDQSLSEVFDGEHSYINYKYGKFSSLEIYNDDKDSAILYLHGRGLSPNDYNLAHTIRTQFSGNFNTYNIQLPVLEKGSTYNDYVDILYDSDQRIISAIEYISSKNDRLVIIAHSCGVHMLMSFIENFHLPSQVIAIVMVGSGAVDKGQKLATEYPYHKINIPILDIYGEYDFDLVRKEAPKRKKLIKRISEKSWQYEIKSSNHYHEDNADKVIQIVKKWLSDK
;
A
#
# COMPACT_ATOMS: atom_id res chain seq x y z
N MET A 1 30.33 -30.69 -37.05
CA MET A 1 28.85 -30.60 -37.19
C MET A 1 28.08 -30.84 -35.86
N THR A 2 28.67 -31.45 -34.87
CA THR A 2 28.02 -31.81 -33.60
C THR A 2 27.91 -30.63 -32.60
N LEU A 3 28.93 -29.78 -32.49
CA LEU A 3 28.90 -28.62 -31.59
C LEU A 3 27.85 -27.55 -31.96
N PHE A 4 27.63 -27.32 -33.27
CA PHE A 4 26.67 -26.32 -33.73
C PHE A 4 25.20 -26.73 -33.42
N LYS A 5 24.90 -28.04 -33.46
CA LYS A 5 23.56 -28.55 -33.09
C LYS A 5 23.29 -28.45 -31.58
N GLN A 6 24.30 -28.58 -30.73
CA GLN A 6 24.15 -28.43 -29.27
C GLN A 6 23.92 -26.97 -28.86
N PHE A 7 24.60 -26.00 -29.49
CA PHE A 7 24.39 -24.58 -29.24
C PHE A 7 23.00 -24.12 -29.71
N PHE A 8 22.53 -24.61 -30.85
CA PHE A 8 21.20 -24.26 -31.37
C PHE A 8 20.07 -24.83 -30.50
N GLY A 9 20.22 -26.05 -30.02
CA GLY A 9 19.28 -26.68 -29.07
C GLY A 9 19.21 -25.96 -27.74
N LEU A 10 20.34 -25.51 -27.19
CA LEU A 10 20.39 -24.77 -25.93
C LEU A 10 19.77 -23.37 -26.07
N ALA A 11 20.06 -22.66 -27.15
CA ALA A 11 19.48 -21.34 -27.43
C ALA A 11 17.95 -21.41 -27.66
N LEU A 12 17.45 -22.44 -28.36
CA LEU A 12 16.01 -22.65 -28.54
C LEU A 12 15.32 -23.00 -27.20
N PHE A 13 15.96 -23.83 -26.37
CA PHE A 13 15.43 -24.20 -25.07
C PHE A 13 15.34 -23.00 -24.12
N VAL A 14 16.34 -22.10 -24.10
CA VAL A 14 16.32 -20.85 -23.32
C VAL A 14 15.25 -19.90 -23.83
N LEU A 15 15.06 -19.77 -25.15
CA LEU A 15 13.99 -18.96 -25.76
C LEU A 15 12.60 -19.51 -25.42
N VAL A 16 12.40 -20.82 -25.45
CA VAL A 16 11.13 -21.48 -25.09
C VAL A 16 10.86 -21.29 -23.58
N LEU A 17 11.87 -21.45 -22.71
CA LEU A 17 11.70 -21.20 -21.28
C LEU A 17 11.30 -19.75 -20.98
N ASN A 18 11.95 -18.78 -21.63
CA ASN A 18 11.58 -17.36 -21.44
C ASN A 18 10.21 -17.02 -22.02
N TYR A 19 9.71 -17.75 -22.99
CA TYR A 19 8.36 -17.57 -23.54
C TYR A 19 7.28 -18.14 -22.59
N PHE A 20 7.53 -19.28 -21.96
CA PHE A 20 6.60 -19.92 -21.04
C PHE A 20 6.72 -19.44 -19.58
N TYR A 21 7.89 -18.90 -19.19
CA TYR A 21 8.18 -18.37 -17.87
C TYR A 21 8.77 -16.96 -18.01
N PRO A 22 7.95 -15.93 -18.21
CA PRO A 22 8.45 -14.56 -18.25
C PRO A 22 9.20 -14.26 -16.95
N ALA A 23 10.29 -13.52 -17.05
CA ALA A 23 11.08 -13.15 -15.88
C ALA A 23 10.18 -12.39 -14.89
N GLN A 24 10.17 -12.83 -13.64
CA GLN A 24 9.45 -12.16 -12.57
C GLN A 24 9.89 -10.70 -12.45
N LYS A 25 8.95 -9.77 -12.38
CA LYS A 25 9.24 -8.35 -12.17
C LYS A 25 9.94 -8.15 -10.83
N LYS A 26 10.77 -7.11 -10.75
CA LYS A 26 11.48 -6.70 -9.53
C LYS A 26 11.25 -5.21 -9.31
N PRO A 27 11.33 -4.75 -8.04
CA PRO A 27 11.25 -3.32 -7.73
C PRO A 27 12.28 -2.50 -8.53
N ASP A 28 11.86 -1.37 -9.05
CA ASP A 28 12.71 -0.38 -9.72
C ASP A 28 13.41 0.52 -8.69
N LEU A 29 14.50 0.03 -8.13
CA LEU A 29 15.25 0.74 -7.08
C LEU A 29 15.84 2.07 -7.58
N VAL A 30 16.09 2.22 -8.88
CA VAL A 30 16.56 3.49 -9.46
C VAL A 30 15.44 4.52 -9.39
N ARG A 31 14.23 4.14 -9.78
CA ARG A 31 13.06 5.00 -9.69
C ARG A 31 12.72 5.36 -8.24
N GLU A 32 12.80 4.40 -7.30
CA GLU A 32 12.60 4.67 -5.88
C GLU A 32 13.62 5.69 -5.36
N ARG A 33 14.87 5.57 -5.78
CA ARG A 33 15.91 6.54 -5.42
C ARG A 33 15.63 7.94 -5.99
N MET A 34 15.19 8.02 -7.24
CA MET A 34 14.80 9.31 -7.86
C MET A 34 13.63 9.96 -7.11
N ILE A 35 12.61 9.17 -6.73
CA ILE A 35 11.47 9.62 -5.92
C ILE A 35 11.96 10.18 -4.57
N TYR A 36 12.85 9.46 -3.91
CA TYR A 36 13.44 9.89 -2.64
C TYR A 36 14.20 11.23 -2.80
N ASP A 37 15.09 11.32 -3.79
CA ASP A 37 15.92 12.51 -4.01
C ASP A 37 15.05 13.74 -4.35
N GLN A 38 13.95 13.57 -5.10
CA GLN A 38 12.97 14.64 -5.34
C GLN A 38 12.27 15.06 -4.04
N SER A 39 11.86 14.13 -3.22
CA SER A 39 11.16 14.44 -1.96
C SER A 39 12.04 15.20 -0.97
N LEU A 40 13.36 15.04 -1.00
CA LEU A 40 14.28 15.76 -0.11
C LEU A 40 14.18 17.29 -0.24
N SER A 41 13.88 17.80 -1.44
CA SER A 41 13.75 19.23 -1.70
C SER A 41 12.35 19.80 -1.43
N GLU A 42 11.35 18.92 -1.25
CA GLU A 42 9.93 19.31 -1.16
C GLU A 42 9.35 19.13 0.25
N VAL A 43 10.01 18.34 1.09
CA VAL A 43 9.52 18.02 2.45
C VAL A 43 10.22 18.87 3.48
N PHE A 44 9.48 19.78 4.10
CA PHE A 44 9.96 20.68 5.18
C PHE A 44 9.36 20.32 6.55
N ASP A 45 8.36 19.46 6.57
CA ASP A 45 7.63 19.00 7.73
C ASP A 45 7.86 17.50 7.95
N GLY A 46 8.76 17.18 8.83
CA GLY A 46 9.14 15.80 9.16
C GLY A 46 10.57 15.45 8.74
N GLU A 47 10.92 14.21 8.98
CA GLU A 47 12.26 13.69 8.78
C GLU A 47 12.26 12.57 7.75
N HIS A 48 13.35 12.51 6.96
CA HIS A 48 13.65 11.38 6.09
C HIS A 48 14.47 10.35 6.86
N SER A 49 13.98 9.13 6.89
CA SER A 49 14.67 8.00 7.50
C SER A 49 14.78 6.80 6.54
N TYR A 50 15.52 5.79 6.96
CA TYR A 50 15.60 4.51 6.27
C TYR A 50 15.26 3.37 7.24
N ILE A 51 14.38 2.49 6.80
CA ILE A 51 14.05 1.26 7.51
C ILE A 51 14.76 0.10 6.82
N ASN A 52 15.51 -0.70 7.58
CA ASN A 52 16.15 -1.90 7.07
C ASN A 52 15.13 -3.03 6.93
N TYR A 53 15.25 -3.81 5.87
CA TYR A 53 14.43 -4.99 5.64
C TYR A 53 15.27 -6.12 4.99
N LYS A 54 14.66 -7.27 4.74
CA LYS A 54 15.33 -8.48 4.25
C LYS A 54 16.23 -8.27 3.02
N TYR A 55 15.87 -7.35 2.12
CA TYR A 55 16.58 -7.15 0.85
C TYR A 55 17.36 -5.83 0.77
N GLY A 56 17.49 -5.09 1.88
CA GLY A 56 18.20 -3.83 1.92
C GLY A 56 17.53 -2.80 2.83
N LYS A 57 17.29 -1.62 2.31
CA LYS A 57 16.60 -0.53 3.02
C LYS A 57 15.66 0.22 2.09
N PHE A 58 14.59 0.76 2.65
CA PHE A 58 13.64 1.64 1.97
C PHE A 58 13.43 2.92 2.76
N SER A 59 13.01 4.00 2.10
CA SER A 59 12.81 5.30 2.75
C SER A 59 11.47 5.37 3.48
N SER A 60 11.44 6.18 4.53
CA SER A 60 10.27 6.60 5.28
C SER A 60 10.28 8.11 5.44
N LEU A 61 9.11 8.75 5.39
CA LEU A 61 8.90 10.13 5.81
C LEU A 61 8.14 10.11 7.13
N GLU A 62 8.70 10.72 8.18
CA GLU A 62 8.21 10.58 9.53
C GLU A 62 7.95 11.95 10.17
N ILE A 63 6.83 12.09 10.90
CA ILE A 63 6.66 13.13 11.91
C ILE A 63 6.50 12.41 13.24
N TYR A 64 7.54 12.46 14.04
CA TYR A 64 7.64 11.71 15.29
C TYR A 64 7.75 12.66 16.51
N ASN A 65 7.09 12.27 17.60
CA ASN A 65 7.16 12.92 18.90
C ASN A 65 7.05 11.85 19.99
N ASP A 66 8.00 11.82 20.92
CA ASP A 66 8.07 10.87 22.03
C ASP A 66 6.85 10.92 22.97
N ASP A 67 6.13 12.06 23.01
CA ASP A 67 4.93 12.22 23.84
C ASP A 67 3.70 11.45 23.29
N LYS A 68 3.81 10.78 22.15
CA LYS A 68 2.71 10.04 21.50
C LYS A 68 2.98 8.55 21.50
N ASP A 69 1.98 7.79 21.89
CA ASP A 69 1.97 6.32 21.92
C ASP A 69 1.30 5.67 20.69
N SER A 70 0.65 6.48 19.88
CA SER A 70 -0.16 6.02 18.73
C SER A 70 0.42 6.49 17.41
N ALA A 71 0.45 5.60 16.44
CA ALA A 71 1.03 5.86 15.12
C ALA A 71 0.05 5.60 13.97
N ILE A 72 0.33 6.23 12.82
CA ILE A 72 -0.26 5.93 11.53
C ILE A 72 0.86 5.48 10.59
N LEU A 73 0.68 4.31 9.97
CA LEU A 73 1.46 3.83 8.84
C LEU A 73 0.66 4.07 7.55
N TYR A 74 1.22 4.85 6.63
CA TYR A 74 0.63 5.05 5.32
C TYR A 74 1.32 4.23 4.23
N LEU A 75 0.50 3.53 3.44
CA LEU A 75 0.87 2.67 2.33
C LEU A 75 0.35 3.27 1.02
N HIS A 76 1.23 3.85 0.22
CA HIS A 76 0.86 4.58 -1.01
C HIS A 76 0.39 3.68 -2.15
N GLY A 77 -0.28 4.27 -3.15
CA GLY A 77 -0.75 3.59 -4.35
C GLY A 77 0.36 3.28 -5.36
N ARG A 78 -0.02 2.60 -6.45
CA ARG A 78 0.85 2.19 -7.55
C ARG A 78 1.59 3.37 -8.18
N GLY A 79 2.91 3.29 -8.19
CA GLY A 79 3.77 4.31 -8.81
C GLY A 79 3.77 5.66 -8.11
N LEU A 80 3.12 5.77 -6.96
CA LEU A 80 3.13 6.94 -6.09
C LEU A 80 4.34 6.91 -5.14
N SER A 81 4.35 7.79 -4.16
CA SER A 81 5.47 7.98 -3.22
C SER A 81 4.98 8.21 -1.79
N PRO A 82 5.89 8.15 -0.79
CA PRO A 82 5.59 8.56 0.59
C PRO A 82 5.14 10.03 0.73
N ASN A 83 5.39 10.84 -0.29
CA ASN A 83 5.04 12.27 -0.33
C ASN A 83 4.13 12.62 -1.51
N ASP A 84 3.33 11.67 -2.04
CA ASP A 84 2.37 12.07 -3.07
C ASP A 84 1.44 13.18 -2.54
N TYR A 85 1.14 14.13 -3.43
CA TYR A 85 0.51 15.38 -3.05
C TYR A 85 -0.95 15.22 -2.63
N ASN A 86 -1.65 14.18 -3.12
CA ASN A 86 -3.08 14.04 -2.86
C ASN A 86 -3.39 13.51 -1.46
N LEU A 87 -2.85 12.36 -1.11
CA LEU A 87 -3.17 11.70 0.16
C LEU A 87 -1.99 11.59 1.10
N ALA A 88 -0.79 11.22 0.62
CA ALA A 88 0.34 10.94 1.49
C ALA A 88 0.76 12.15 2.32
N HIS A 89 0.95 13.30 1.66
CA HIS A 89 1.27 14.56 2.33
C HIS A 89 0.18 14.95 3.34
N THR A 90 -1.09 14.94 2.90
CA THR A 90 -2.22 15.35 3.74
C THR A 90 -2.39 14.42 4.95
N ILE A 91 -2.25 13.09 4.77
CA ILE A 91 -2.29 12.15 5.89
C ILE A 91 -1.15 12.42 6.88
N ARG A 92 0.08 12.53 6.39
CA ARG A 92 1.26 12.76 7.23
C ARG A 92 1.11 14.01 8.09
N THR A 93 0.70 15.12 7.49
CA THR A 93 0.61 16.42 8.17
C THR A 93 -0.62 16.56 9.05
N GLN A 94 -1.78 16.15 8.56
CA GLN A 94 -3.06 16.35 9.25
C GLN A 94 -3.27 15.42 10.46
N PHE A 95 -2.59 14.27 10.50
CA PHE A 95 -2.63 13.37 11.66
C PHE A 95 -1.51 13.62 12.66
N SER A 96 -0.46 14.36 12.29
CA SER A 96 0.71 14.59 13.14
C SER A 96 0.40 15.30 14.49
N GLY A 97 -0.75 15.94 14.63
CA GLY A 97 -1.19 16.50 15.92
C GLY A 97 -1.41 15.44 17.02
N ASN A 98 -1.98 14.29 16.65
CA ASN A 98 -2.40 13.24 17.61
C ASN A 98 -1.66 11.91 17.44
N PHE A 99 -0.97 11.70 16.32
CA PHE A 99 -0.28 10.46 15.98
C PHE A 99 1.14 10.74 15.53
N ASN A 100 2.03 9.80 15.76
CA ASN A 100 3.25 9.69 15.00
C ASN A 100 2.90 9.19 13.60
N THR A 101 3.43 9.79 12.54
CA THR A 101 3.08 9.43 11.17
C THR A 101 4.29 8.89 10.42
N TYR A 102 4.11 7.79 9.72
CA TYR A 102 5.13 7.07 8.97
C TYR A 102 4.61 6.76 7.57
N ASN A 103 5.11 7.47 6.58
CA ASN A 103 4.80 7.22 5.19
C ASN A 103 5.97 6.48 4.56
N ILE A 104 5.81 5.19 4.25
CA ILE A 104 6.90 4.35 3.76
C ILE A 104 6.93 4.25 2.25
N GLN A 105 8.12 4.08 1.66
CA GLN A 105 8.28 3.73 0.26
C GLN A 105 7.95 2.26 0.04
N LEU A 106 6.80 2.00 -0.55
CA LEU A 106 6.47 0.69 -1.10
C LEU A 106 7.21 0.45 -2.42
N PRO A 107 7.42 -0.81 -2.82
CA PRO A 107 8.09 -1.10 -4.08
C PRO A 107 7.32 -0.51 -5.26
N VAL A 108 8.04 0.11 -6.20
CA VAL A 108 7.48 0.59 -7.45
C VAL A 108 8.11 -0.13 -8.64
N LEU A 109 7.37 -0.24 -9.73
CA LEU A 109 7.84 -0.73 -11.02
C LEU A 109 8.07 0.44 -12.00
N GLU A 110 8.58 0.12 -13.16
CA GLU A 110 8.72 1.07 -14.27
C GLU A 110 7.41 1.78 -14.60
N LYS A 111 7.48 2.97 -15.16
CA LYS A 111 6.31 3.76 -15.54
C LYS A 111 5.48 3.00 -16.58
N GLY A 112 4.16 2.93 -16.36
CA GLY A 112 3.23 2.22 -17.23
C GLY A 112 2.96 0.77 -16.83
N SER A 113 3.63 0.23 -15.81
CA SER A 113 3.30 -1.09 -15.26
C SER A 113 1.87 -1.16 -14.75
N THR A 114 1.22 -2.27 -15.04
CA THR A 114 -0.19 -2.55 -14.70
C THR A 114 -0.32 -3.21 -13.33
N TYR A 115 -1.56 -3.41 -12.86
CA TYR A 115 -1.82 -4.19 -11.65
C TYR A 115 -1.23 -5.60 -11.73
N ASN A 116 -1.40 -6.29 -12.87
CA ASN A 116 -0.86 -7.64 -13.02
C ASN A 116 0.66 -7.71 -12.90
N ASP A 117 1.39 -6.67 -13.37
CA ASP A 117 2.84 -6.59 -13.18
C ASP A 117 3.21 -6.44 -11.69
N TYR A 118 2.40 -5.70 -10.92
CA TYR A 118 2.61 -5.50 -9.48
C TYR A 118 2.38 -6.75 -8.63
N VAL A 119 1.63 -7.74 -9.14
CA VAL A 119 1.45 -9.03 -8.44
C VAL A 119 2.79 -9.71 -8.16
N ASP A 120 3.75 -9.58 -9.08
CA ASP A 120 5.08 -10.19 -8.95
C ASP A 120 5.91 -9.64 -7.78
N ILE A 121 5.66 -8.39 -7.36
CA ILE A 121 6.43 -7.72 -6.30
C ILE A 121 5.69 -7.63 -4.95
N LEU A 122 4.54 -8.29 -4.81
CA LEU A 122 3.79 -8.30 -3.55
C LEU A 122 4.62 -8.87 -2.39
N TYR A 123 5.42 -9.91 -2.64
CA TYR A 123 6.28 -10.48 -1.61
C TYR A 123 7.38 -9.52 -1.12
N ASP A 124 7.92 -8.67 -1.99
CA ASP A 124 8.85 -7.60 -1.57
C ASP A 124 8.13 -6.57 -0.70
N SER A 125 6.90 -6.20 -1.07
CA SER A 125 6.08 -5.30 -0.27
C SER A 125 5.74 -5.87 1.12
N ASP A 126 5.47 -7.18 1.22
CA ASP A 126 5.21 -7.85 2.49
C ASP A 126 6.42 -7.70 3.44
N GLN A 127 7.65 -7.86 2.92
CA GLN A 127 8.87 -7.72 3.70
C GLN A 127 9.12 -6.27 4.17
N ARG A 128 8.72 -5.26 3.37
CA ARG A 128 8.78 -3.85 3.79
C ARG A 128 7.71 -3.54 4.84
N ILE A 129 6.50 -4.02 4.65
CA ILE A 129 5.39 -3.77 5.59
C ILE A 129 5.69 -4.38 6.96
N ILE A 130 6.17 -5.63 7.05
CA ILE A 130 6.50 -6.23 8.34
C ILE A 130 7.62 -5.45 9.04
N SER A 131 8.70 -5.10 8.31
CA SER A 131 9.82 -4.33 8.88
C SER A 131 9.39 -2.93 9.32
N ALA A 132 8.47 -2.28 8.60
CA ALA A 132 7.90 -1.00 9.02
C ALA A 132 7.06 -1.15 10.29
N ILE A 133 6.21 -2.17 10.38
CA ILE A 133 5.40 -2.42 11.58
C ILE A 133 6.30 -2.69 12.79
N GLU A 134 7.34 -3.51 12.66
CA GLU A 134 8.31 -3.81 13.72
C GLU A 134 9.03 -2.53 14.18
N TYR A 135 9.52 -1.72 13.24
CA TYR A 135 10.18 -0.44 13.52
C TYR A 135 9.25 0.54 14.26
N ILE A 136 8.00 0.69 13.80
CA ILE A 136 7.01 1.58 14.40
C ILE A 136 6.59 1.07 15.78
N SER A 137 6.34 -0.24 15.93
CA SER A 137 5.91 -0.85 17.19
C SER A 137 6.99 -0.85 18.27
N SER A 138 8.26 -0.64 17.91
CA SER A 138 9.34 -0.42 18.88
C SER A 138 9.25 0.94 19.59
N LYS A 139 8.45 1.86 19.05
CA LYS A 139 8.32 3.26 19.51
C LYS A 139 6.88 3.66 19.84
N ASN A 140 5.90 2.85 19.47
CA ASN A 140 4.47 3.18 19.60
C ASN A 140 3.69 1.93 20.00
N ASP A 141 2.76 2.09 20.95
CA ASP A 141 1.94 0.99 21.46
C ASP A 141 0.75 0.65 20.56
N ARG A 142 0.31 1.60 19.74
CA ARG A 142 -0.89 1.49 18.90
C ARG A 142 -0.61 1.95 17.48
N LEU A 143 -1.06 1.17 16.50
CA LEU A 143 -0.85 1.43 15.09
C LEU A 143 -2.16 1.38 14.30
N VAL A 144 -2.42 2.40 13.50
CA VAL A 144 -3.46 2.41 12.46
C VAL A 144 -2.76 2.31 11.11
N ILE A 145 -3.18 1.39 10.25
CA ILE A 145 -2.67 1.30 8.88
C ILE A 145 -3.67 1.95 7.93
N ILE A 146 -3.21 2.92 7.15
CA ILE A 146 -3.96 3.55 6.07
C ILE A 146 -3.32 3.16 4.74
N ALA A 147 -4.05 2.47 3.88
CA ALA A 147 -3.57 2.01 2.59
C ALA A 147 -4.41 2.57 1.44
N HIS A 148 -3.77 3.03 0.38
CA HIS A 148 -4.43 3.57 -0.81
C HIS A 148 -4.16 2.71 -2.05
N SER A 149 -5.23 2.39 -2.80
CA SER A 149 -5.12 1.77 -4.13
C SER A 149 -4.26 0.48 -4.12
N CYS A 150 -3.14 0.45 -4.84
CA CYS A 150 -2.21 -0.67 -4.84
C CYS A 150 -1.60 -0.97 -3.46
N GLY A 151 -1.49 0.05 -2.59
CA GLY A 151 -1.10 -0.15 -1.19
C GLY A 151 -2.07 -1.07 -0.43
N VAL A 152 -3.37 -1.08 -0.82
CA VAL A 152 -4.35 -2.04 -0.26
C VAL A 152 -4.03 -3.46 -0.72
N HIS A 153 -3.67 -3.67 -1.99
CA HIS A 153 -3.27 -5.00 -2.49
C HIS A 153 -2.04 -5.52 -1.75
N MET A 154 -1.05 -4.65 -1.54
CA MET A 154 0.17 -4.96 -0.80
C MET A 154 -0.12 -5.29 0.67
N LEU A 155 -1.00 -4.51 1.33
CA LEU A 155 -1.45 -4.82 2.68
C LEU A 155 -2.19 -6.16 2.75
N MET A 156 -3.05 -6.47 1.78
CA MET A 156 -3.78 -7.74 1.74
C MET A 156 -2.87 -8.92 1.46
N SER A 157 -1.82 -8.76 0.64
CA SER A 157 -0.77 -9.76 0.48
C SER A 157 -0.03 -10.01 1.79
N PHE A 158 0.36 -8.95 2.49
CA PHE A 158 0.96 -9.06 3.81
C PHE A 158 0.07 -9.83 4.80
N ILE A 159 -1.22 -9.51 4.88
CA ILE A 159 -2.16 -10.20 5.77
C ILE A 159 -2.38 -11.67 5.35
N GLU A 160 -2.26 -11.98 4.06
CA GLU A 160 -2.33 -13.38 3.61
C GLU A 160 -1.12 -14.18 4.10
N ASN A 161 0.06 -13.60 4.10
CA ASN A 161 1.32 -14.27 4.36
C ASN A 161 1.82 -14.15 5.82
N PHE A 162 1.33 -13.14 6.56
CA PHE A 162 1.77 -12.81 7.93
C PHE A 162 0.59 -12.52 8.85
N HIS A 163 0.80 -12.69 10.14
CA HIS A 163 -0.18 -12.29 11.14
C HIS A 163 -0.09 -10.78 11.42
N LEU A 164 -1.24 -10.13 11.58
CA LEU A 164 -1.28 -8.74 12.08
C LEU A 164 -0.82 -8.72 13.55
N PRO A 165 0.22 -7.96 13.90
CA PRO A 165 0.60 -7.76 15.30
C PRO A 165 -0.51 -7.10 16.11
N SER A 166 -0.54 -7.38 17.41
CA SER A 166 -1.58 -6.85 18.33
C SER A 166 -1.60 -5.32 18.45
N GLN A 167 -0.49 -4.66 18.15
CA GLN A 167 -0.38 -3.20 18.09
C GLN A 167 -1.22 -2.61 16.95
N VAL A 168 -1.49 -3.37 15.88
CA VAL A 168 -2.37 -2.89 14.80
C VAL A 168 -3.82 -2.95 15.26
N ILE A 169 -4.41 -1.78 15.48
CA ILE A 169 -5.74 -1.65 16.08
C ILE A 169 -6.86 -1.34 15.08
N ALA A 170 -6.51 -0.87 13.88
CA ALA A 170 -7.47 -0.52 12.84
C ALA A 170 -6.81 -0.48 11.45
N ILE A 171 -7.59 -0.73 10.41
CA ILE A 171 -7.20 -0.60 9.01
C ILE A 171 -8.14 0.38 8.31
N VAL A 172 -7.57 1.29 7.52
CA VAL A 172 -8.29 2.16 6.59
C VAL A 172 -7.87 1.79 5.17
N MET A 173 -8.83 1.43 4.34
CA MET A 173 -8.64 1.12 2.93
C MET A 173 -9.24 2.24 2.09
N VAL A 174 -8.46 2.85 1.20
CA VAL A 174 -8.90 3.91 0.29
C VAL A 174 -8.75 3.41 -1.15
N GLY A 175 -9.84 3.39 -1.93
CA GLY A 175 -9.83 2.90 -3.31
C GLY A 175 -9.52 1.40 -3.42
N SER A 176 -10.07 0.59 -2.53
CA SER A 176 -9.81 -0.85 -2.42
C SER A 176 -10.29 -1.65 -3.63
N GLY A 177 -9.43 -2.52 -4.16
CA GLY A 177 -9.75 -3.39 -5.30
C GLY A 177 -9.49 -2.75 -6.67
N ALA A 178 -8.69 -1.69 -6.73
CA ALA A 178 -8.35 -1.00 -7.97
C ALA A 178 -7.46 -1.86 -8.86
N VAL A 179 -7.91 -2.16 -10.07
CA VAL A 179 -7.18 -2.86 -11.12
C VAL A 179 -7.35 -2.14 -12.44
N ASP A 180 -6.48 -2.41 -13.42
CA ASP A 180 -6.61 -1.82 -14.76
C ASP A 180 -7.82 -2.39 -15.50
N LYS A 181 -8.30 -1.64 -16.50
CA LYS A 181 -9.45 -2.03 -17.30
C LYS A 181 -9.25 -3.42 -17.93
N GLY A 182 -10.19 -4.31 -17.67
CA GLY A 182 -10.14 -5.69 -18.17
C GLY A 182 -9.35 -6.67 -17.29
N GLN A 183 -8.65 -6.21 -16.26
CA GLN A 183 -7.98 -7.06 -15.29
C GLN A 183 -8.94 -7.47 -14.16
N LYS A 184 -8.53 -8.48 -13.40
CA LYS A 184 -9.25 -8.98 -12.21
C LYS A 184 -8.26 -9.05 -11.05
N LEU A 185 -8.77 -9.09 -9.83
CA LEU A 185 -7.94 -9.41 -8.66
C LEU A 185 -7.27 -10.78 -8.86
N ALA A 186 -5.96 -10.83 -8.64
CA ALA A 186 -5.18 -12.06 -8.72
C ALA A 186 -5.61 -13.07 -7.64
N THR A 187 -5.96 -12.55 -6.46
CA THR A 187 -6.45 -13.34 -5.32
C THR A 187 -7.58 -12.61 -4.60
N GLU A 188 -8.47 -13.33 -3.96
CA GLU A 188 -9.42 -12.70 -3.04
C GLU A 188 -8.71 -12.17 -1.80
N TYR A 189 -9.20 -11.05 -1.26
CA TYR A 189 -8.64 -10.48 -0.03
C TYR A 189 -8.92 -11.36 1.18
N PRO A 190 -7.95 -11.56 2.08
CA PRO A 190 -8.04 -12.46 3.21
C PRO A 190 -8.81 -11.86 4.40
N TYR A 191 -10.02 -11.37 4.18
CA TYR A 191 -10.86 -10.77 5.22
C TYR A 191 -11.08 -11.68 6.42
N HIS A 192 -11.03 -13.00 6.23
CA HIS A 192 -11.17 -14.00 7.30
C HIS A 192 -9.98 -14.06 8.26
N LYS A 193 -8.83 -13.47 7.90
CA LYS A 193 -7.63 -13.32 8.75
C LYS A 193 -7.61 -12.03 9.55
N ILE A 194 -8.58 -11.13 9.33
CA ILE A 194 -8.64 -9.82 9.99
C ILE A 194 -9.67 -9.89 11.12
N ASN A 195 -9.28 -9.46 12.31
CA ASN A 195 -10.13 -9.44 13.51
C ASN A 195 -10.24 -8.03 14.14
N ILE A 196 -9.80 -7.00 13.42
CA ILE A 196 -9.82 -5.59 13.84
C ILE A 196 -10.74 -4.77 12.93
N PRO A 197 -11.25 -3.61 13.39
CA PRO A 197 -12.13 -2.76 12.59
C PRO A 197 -11.49 -2.27 11.30
N ILE A 198 -12.31 -2.21 10.24
CA ILE A 198 -11.93 -1.74 8.91
C ILE A 198 -12.81 -0.56 8.50
N LEU A 199 -12.19 0.52 8.03
CA LEU A 199 -12.85 1.60 7.29
C LEU A 199 -12.52 1.48 5.80
N ASP A 200 -13.53 1.34 4.94
CA ASP A 200 -13.39 1.28 3.49
C ASP A 200 -13.94 2.59 2.87
N ILE A 201 -13.07 3.36 2.21
CA ILE A 201 -13.41 4.65 1.59
C ILE A 201 -13.18 4.54 0.08
N TYR A 202 -14.13 5.05 -0.72
CA TYR A 202 -13.97 5.15 -2.17
C TYR A 202 -14.69 6.38 -2.73
N GLY A 203 -14.28 6.82 -3.92
CA GLY A 203 -14.89 7.93 -4.62
C GLY A 203 -16.09 7.51 -5.47
N GLU A 204 -17.07 8.41 -5.64
CA GLU A 204 -18.21 8.20 -6.56
C GLU A 204 -17.74 7.93 -8.00
N TYR A 205 -16.61 8.54 -8.40
CA TYR A 205 -15.99 8.38 -9.72
C TYR A 205 -14.72 7.49 -9.67
N ASP A 206 -14.64 6.61 -8.68
CA ASP A 206 -13.56 5.64 -8.55
C ASP A 206 -13.59 4.62 -9.71
N PHE A 207 -12.56 3.78 -9.84
CA PHE A 207 -12.49 2.75 -10.88
C PHE A 207 -13.68 1.80 -10.79
N ASP A 208 -14.11 1.30 -11.95
CA ASP A 208 -15.31 0.48 -12.07
C ASP A 208 -15.36 -0.71 -11.12
N LEU A 209 -14.24 -1.42 -10.96
CA LEU A 209 -14.18 -2.58 -10.08
C LEU A 209 -14.30 -2.18 -8.60
N VAL A 210 -13.67 -1.06 -8.21
CA VAL A 210 -13.76 -0.51 -6.84
C VAL A 210 -15.23 -0.28 -6.47
N ARG A 211 -15.98 0.38 -7.36
CA ARG A 211 -17.40 0.72 -7.15
C ARG A 211 -18.31 -0.51 -7.20
N LYS A 212 -18.09 -1.40 -8.18
CA LYS A 212 -18.91 -2.63 -8.35
C LYS A 212 -18.80 -3.56 -7.16
N GLU A 213 -17.59 -3.71 -6.60
CA GLU A 213 -17.34 -4.60 -5.48
C GLU A 213 -17.62 -3.95 -4.09
N ALA A 214 -17.89 -2.64 -4.03
CA ALA A 214 -18.15 -1.93 -2.78
C ALA A 214 -19.27 -2.56 -1.94
N PRO A 215 -20.44 -2.97 -2.50
CA PRO A 215 -21.48 -3.64 -1.71
C PRO A 215 -21.06 -4.98 -1.11
N LYS A 216 -20.23 -5.76 -1.84
CA LYS A 216 -19.65 -7.03 -1.34
C LYS A 216 -18.68 -6.74 -0.19
N ARG A 217 -17.76 -5.78 -0.38
CA ARG A 217 -16.80 -5.37 0.65
C ARG A 217 -17.49 -4.89 1.92
N LYS A 218 -18.54 -4.05 1.79
CA LYS A 218 -19.34 -3.57 2.95
C LYS A 218 -19.86 -4.73 3.80
N LYS A 219 -20.40 -5.77 3.16
CA LYS A 219 -20.91 -6.96 3.87
C LYS A 219 -19.79 -7.74 4.57
N LEU A 220 -18.63 -7.86 3.92
CA LEU A 220 -17.49 -8.59 4.46
C LEU A 220 -16.89 -7.89 5.69
N ILE A 221 -16.60 -6.58 5.60
CA ILE A 221 -16.00 -5.85 6.72
C ILE A 221 -16.95 -5.73 7.92
N LYS A 222 -18.27 -5.66 7.70
CA LYS A 222 -19.26 -5.66 8.79
C LYS A 222 -19.30 -6.97 9.57
N ARG A 223 -18.95 -8.10 8.95
CA ARG A 223 -18.85 -9.40 9.65
C ARG A 223 -17.62 -9.48 10.54
N ILE A 224 -16.57 -8.71 10.23
CA ILE A 224 -15.33 -8.67 11.01
C ILE A 224 -15.54 -7.90 12.32
N SER A 225 -16.20 -6.74 12.24
CA SER A 225 -16.45 -5.89 13.41
C SER A 225 -17.65 -4.98 13.15
N GLU A 226 -18.49 -4.81 14.17
CA GLU A 226 -19.58 -3.82 14.14
C GLU A 226 -19.07 -2.39 14.00
N LYS A 227 -17.84 -2.12 14.43
CA LYS A 227 -17.15 -0.84 14.26
C LYS A 227 -16.60 -0.62 12.86
N SER A 228 -16.61 -1.64 11.97
CA SER A 228 -16.22 -1.46 10.57
C SER A 228 -17.27 -0.65 9.83
N TRP A 229 -16.80 0.22 8.91
CA TRP A 229 -17.67 1.12 8.17
C TRP A 229 -17.22 1.27 6.71
N GLN A 230 -18.14 1.75 5.85
CA GLN A 230 -17.82 2.07 4.46
C GLN A 230 -18.39 3.44 4.11
N TYR A 231 -17.56 4.25 3.44
CA TYR A 231 -17.94 5.57 2.97
C TYR A 231 -17.72 5.72 1.46
N GLU A 232 -18.73 6.28 0.76
CA GLU A 232 -18.60 6.79 -0.59
C GLU A 232 -18.47 8.32 -0.54
N ILE A 233 -17.39 8.87 -1.09
CA ILE A 233 -17.20 10.32 -1.17
C ILE A 233 -17.78 10.81 -2.49
N LYS A 234 -18.84 11.64 -2.42
CA LYS A 234 -19.47 12.24 -3.58
C LYS A 234 -18.53 13.19 -4.32
N SER A 235 -18.66 13.21 -5.65
CA SER A 235 -17.83 14.03 -6.56
C SER A 235 -16.31 13.80 -6.41
N SER A 236 -15.90 12.61 -5.99
CA SER A 236 -14.50 12.25 -5.80
C SER A 236 -14.06 11.15 -6.76
N ASN A 237 -12.84 11.27 -7.31
CA ASN A 237 -12.21 10.26 -8.13
C ASN A 237 -11.37 9.28 -7.28
N HIS A 238 -10.65 8.38 -7.92
CA HIS A 238 -9.79 7.39 -7.28
C HIS A 238 -8.65 7.99 -6.43
N TYR A 239 -8.12 9.14 -6.83
CA TYR A 239 -6.99 9.79 -6.18
C TYR A 239 -7.42 10.82 -5.12
N HIS A 240 -8.72 11.10 -5.01
CA HIS A 240 -9.28 12.10 -4.08
C HIS A 240 -8.63 13.50 -4.21
N GLU A 241 -8.26 13.91 -5.44
CA GLU A 241 -7.47 15.12 -5.72
C GLU A 241 -8.04 16.37 -5.03
N ASP A 242 -9.35 16.60 -5.11
CA ASP A 242 -10.02 17.74 -4.47
C ASP A 242 -10.74 17.37 -3.17
N ASN A 243 -10.54 16.17 -2.66
CA ASN A 243 -11.28 15.63 -1.53
C ASN A 243 -10.42 14.97 -0.45
N ALA A 244 -9.10 15.20 -0.47
CA ALA A 244 -8.19 14.64 0.54
C ALA A 244 -8.61 15.02 1.96
N ASP A 245 -9.01 16.26 2.20
CA ASP A 245 -9.50 16.73 3.50
C ASP A 245 -10.75 15.98 3.96
N LYS A 246 -11.65 15.60 3.05
CA LYS A 246 -12.82 14.77 3.38
C LYS A 246 -12.42 13.38 3.83
N VAL A 247 -11.42 12.77 3.15
CA VAL A 247 -10.87 11.48 3.59
C VAL A 247 -10.37 11.61 5.02
N ILE A 248 -9.57 12.64 5.32
CA ILE A 248 -9.05 12.88 6.67
C ILE A 248 -10.16 13.06 7.71
N GLN A 249 -11.15 13.89 7.41
CA GLN A 249 -12.29 14.13 8.30
C GLN A 249 -13.05 12.84 8.63
N ILE A 250 -13.31 11.99 7.61
CA ILE A 250 -13.98 10.70 7.78
C ILE A 250 -13.14 9.78 8.67
N VAL A 251 -11.83 9.69 8.42
CA VAL A 251 -10.93 8.85 9.22
C VAL A 251 -10.85 9.35 10.66
N LYS A 252 -10.65 10.66 10.88
CA LYS A 252 -10.61 11.27 12.23
C LYS A 252 -11.88 10.98 13.01
N LYS A 253 -13.05 11.23 12.40
CA LYS A 253 -14.35 10.95 13.01
C LYS A 253 -14.48 9.47 13.36
N TRP A 254 -14.17 8.58 12.42
CA TRP A 254 -14.29 7.15 12.66
C TRP A 254 -13.34 6.63 13.76
N LEU A 255 -12.13 7.19 13.87
CA LEU A 255 -11.19 6.86 14.96
C LEU A 255 -11.63 7.40 16.32
N SER A 256 -12.30 8.55 16.37
CA SER A 256 -12.79 9.13 17.63
C SER A 256 -14.00 8.40 18.21
N ASP A 257 -14.76 7.68 17.39
CA ASP A 257 -15.94 6.92 17.80
C ASP A 257 -15.57 5.51 18.33
N LYS A 258 -14.27 5.25 18.58
CA LYS A 258 -13.70 3.96 19.05
C LYS A 258 -13.14 4.02 20.45
#